data_74c64dc2a379c131bc02832512334ca7
#
_entry.id   74c64dc2a379c131bc02832512334ca7
#
_cell.length_a   1.000
_cell.length_b   1.000
_cell.length_c   1.000
_cell.angle_alpha   90.00
_cell.angle_beta   90.00
_cell.angle_gamma   90.00
#
_symmetry.space_group_name_H-M   'P 1'
#
loop_
_entity.id
_entity.type
_entity.pdbx_description
1 polymer ?
#
loop_
_entity_poly.entity_id
_entity_poly.type
_entity_poly.pdbx_seq_one_letter_code
_entity_poly.pdbx_strand_id
1 'polypeptide(L)'
;MKAGRMDIVCNVIIQTFFISHKTREDIHLHMIFNGMPNPPMHLEIISDPDLPISKKDVAGLIKRMLYKASPKKKTEVFPGCFIEKKSFRQLLNEMEDEGKVVQILDKKGTALREVKGDVLDNSVFVIGDHEGLPRKEVKKYKDRISLGRKVYFASQTMIIINNELDLRENTKL
;
A
#
# COMPACT_ATOMS: atom_id res chain seq x y z
N MET A 1 8.18 -8.22 -22.06
CA MET A 1 7.91 -7.13 -21.10
C MET A 1 8.96 -7.23 -20.00
N LYS A 2 9.92 -6.31 -19.95
CA LYS A 2 10.73 -6.17 -18.72
C LYS A 2 9.87 -5.44 -17.70
N ALA A 3 8.89 -6.13 -17.16
CA ALA A 3 8.20 -5.67 -15.97
C ALA A 3 9.23 -5.69 -14.84
N GLY A 4 9.36 -4.60 -14.10
CA GLY A 4 10.18 -4.57 -12.89
C GLY A 4 9.86 -5.73 -11.94
N ARG A 5 10.30 -5.65 -10.73
CA ARG A 5 10.14 -6.71 -9.70
C ARG A 5 8.67 -6.98 -9.36
N MET A 6 7.91 -7.53 -10.34
CA MET A 6 6.49 -7.89 -10.15
C MET A 6 6.30 -8.96 -9.06
N ASP A 7 7.32 -9.77 -8.82
CA ASP A 7 7.38 -10.70 -7.70
C ASP A 7 7.22 -9.99 -6.34
N ILE A 8 7.86 -8.83 -6.17
CA ILE A 8 7.72 -8.01 -4.95
C ILE A 8 6.29 -7.50 -4.83
N VAL A 9 5.72 -6.97 -5.91
CA VAL A 9 4.34 -6.45 -5.91
C VAL A 9 3.34 -7.55 -5.57
N CYS A 10 3.46 -8.71 -6.19
CA CYS A 10 2.60 -9.87 -5.87
C CYS A 10 2.70 -10.26 -4.40
N ASN A 11 3.92 -10.31 -3.85
CA ASN A 11 4.12 -10.63 -2.44
C ASN A 11 3.53 -9.57 -1.51
N VAL A 12 3.63 -8.29 -1.85
CA VAL A 12 2.99 -7.20 -1.08
C VAL A 12 1.48 -7.43 -1.04
N ILE A 13 0.83 -7.63 -2.17
CA ILE A 13 -0.62 -7.86 -2.23
C ILE A 13 -1.01 -9.10 -1.41
N ILE A 14 -0.30 -10.22 -1.61
CA ILE A 14 -0.59 -11.46 -0.88
C ILE A 14 -0.49 -11.24 0.63
N GLN A 15 0.60 -10.64 1.10
CA GLN A 15 0.81 -10.45 2.54
C GLN A 15 -0.07 -9.36 3.15
N THR A 16 -0.60 -8.46 2.34
CA THR A 16 -1.52 -7.42 2.79
C THR A 16 -2.93 -7.97 2.98
N PHE A 17 -3.43 -8.73 2.01
CA PHE A 17 -4.83 -9.16 1.99
C PHE A 17 -5.09 -10.52 2.63
N PHE A 18 -4.14 -11.47 2.58
CA PHE A 18 -4.41 -12.83 3.02
C PHE A 18 -3.92 -13.10 4.44
N ILE A 19 -4.80 -13.69 5.23
CA ILE A 19 -4.48 -14.43 6.46
C ILE A 19 -4.80 -15.90 6.26
N SER A 20 -4.59 -16.75 7.27
CA SER A 20 -4.57 -18.22 7.09
C SER A 20 -5.79 -18.77 6.34
N HIS A 21 -6.99 -18.40 6.75
CA HIS A 21 -8.24 -19.00 6.26
C HIS A 21 -9.18 -17.99 5.56
N LYS A 22 -8.84 -16.70 5.56
CA LYS A 22 -9.66 -15.65 4.95
C LYS A 22 -8.82 -14.50 4.43
N THR A 23 -9.46 -13.57 3.73
CA THR A 23 -8.90 -12.26 3.41
C THR A 23 -9.27 -11.25 4.50
N ARG A 24 -8.47 -10.18 4.61
CA ARG A 24 -8.77 -9.03 5.45
C ARG A 24 -9.89 -8.20 4.81
N GLU A 25 -10.74 -7.62 5.64
CA GLU A 25 -11.92 -6.86 5.20
C GLU A 25 -11.72 -5.34 5.30
N ASP A 26 -10.60 -4.90 5.86
CA ASP A 26 -10.30 -3.51 6.23
C ASP A 26 -9.10 -2.92 5.47
N ILE A 27 -8.73 -3.52 4.33
CA ILE A 27 -7.56 -3.09 3.57
C ILE A 27 -7.92 -2.11 2.45
N HIS A 28 -7.14 -1.03 2.38
CA HIS A 28 -7.09 -0.11 1.27
C HIS A 28 -5.63 0.06 0.83
N LEU A 29 -5.26 -0.63 -0.23
CA LEU A 29 -3.89 -0.68 -0.74
C LEU A 29 -3.73 0.17 -1.98
N HIS A 30 -2.79 1.11 -1.94
CA HIS A 30 -2.38 1.94 -3.07
C HIS A 30 -0.98 1.55 -3.55
N MET A 31 -0.79 1.46 -4.85
CA MET A 31 0.50 1.16 -5.46
C MET A 31 0.78 2.10 -6.62
N ILE A 32 1.94 2.73 -6.63
CA ILE A 32 2.38 3.62 -7.70
C ILE A 32 3.45 2.92 -8.53
N PHE A 33 3.18 2.80 -9.82
CA PHE A 33 4.10 2.23 -10.80
C PHE A 33 4.71 3.35 -11.65
N ASN A 34 6.02 3.54 -11.54
CA ASN A 34 6.77 4.52 -12.31
C ASN A 34 7.53 3.90 -13.51
N GLY A 35 7.36 2.60 -13.74
CA GLY A 35 7.96 1.89 -14.86
C GLY A 35 7.15 2.03 -16.16
N MET A 36 7.88 1.87 -17.30
CA MET A 36 7.26 1.84 -18.62
C MET A 36 6.19 0.73 -18.75
N PRO A 37 5.18 0.83 -19.65
CA PRO A 37 5.13 1.79 -20.77
C PRO A 37 4.45 3.12 -20.48
N ASN A 38 3.67 3.25 -19.46
CA ASN A 38 2.78 4.41 -19.23
C ASN A 38 2.84 4.97 -17.80
N PRO A 39 4.01 5.38 -17.27
CA PRO A 39 4.10 5.97 -15.94
C PRO A 39 3.47 7.37 -15.87
N PRO A 40 3.07 7.86 -14.68
CA PRO A 40 2.84 7.04 -13.50
C PRO A 40 1.48 6.34 -13.56
N MET A 41 1.39 5.12 -13.04
CA MET A 41 0.14 4.38 -12.90
C MET A 41 -0.14 4.12 -11.43
N HIS A 42 -1.34 4.45 -10.98
CA HIS A 42 -1.85 4.16 -9.66
C HIS A 42 -2.80 2.98 -9.73
N LEU A 43 -2.47 1.92 -9.03
CA LEU A 43 -3.36 0.80 -8.76
C LEU A 43 -3.88 0.91 -7.34
N GLU A 44 -5.17 0.72 -7.18
CA GLU A 44 -5.85 0.73 -5.89
C GLU A 44 -6.65 -0.56 -5.74
N ILE A 45 -6.46 -1.23 -4.62
CA ILE A 45 -7.20 -2.43 -4.27
C ILE A 45 -7.81 -2.22 -2.89
N ILE A 46 -9.14 -2.32 -2.83
CA ILE A 46 -9.93 -2.16 -1.61
C ILE A 46 -10.55 -3.51 -1.28
N SER A 47 -10.56 -3.88 -0.01
CA SER A 47 -11.30 -5.07 0.45
C SER A 47 -12.76 -4.98 0.04
N ASP A 48 -13.22 -6.00 -0.66
CA ASP A 48 -14.59 -6.13 -1.17
C ASP A 48 -14.97 -7.61 -1.12
N PRO A 49 -16.21 -7.98 -0.76
CA PRO A 49 -16.66 -9.37 -0.74
C PRO A 49 -16.47 -10.08 -2.09
N ASP A 50 -16.61 -9.34 -3.20
CA ASP A 50 -16.50 -9.86 -4.56
C ASP A 50 -15.11 -9.60 -5.17
N LEU A 51 -14.12 -9.18 -4.37
CA LEU A 51 -12.75 -8.94 -4.83
C LEU A 51 -12.15 -10.22 -5.44
N PRO A 52 -11.82 -10.23 -6.74
CA PRO A 52 -11.36 -11.43 -7.43
C PRO A 52 -9.86 -11.71 -7.15
N ILE A 53 -9.49 -11.75 -5.87
CA ILE A 53 -8.11 -11.93 -5.45
C ILE A 53 -7.83 -13.41 -5.14
N SER A 54 -6.75 -13.93 -5.68
CA SER A 54 -6.30 -15.30 -5.44
C SER A 54 -4.79 -15.35 -5.31
N LYS A 55 -4.27 -16.03 -4.31
CA LYS A 55 -2.82 -16.24 -4.14
C LYS A 55 -2.14 -16.80 -5.40
N LYS A 56 -2.88 -17.58 -6.19
CA LYS A 56 -2.36 -18.23 -7.41
C LYS A 56 -2.34 -17.30 -8.62
N ASP A 57 -3.18 -16.25 -8.65
CA ASP A 57 -3.37 -15.40 -9.84
C ASP A 57 -3.20 -13.89 -9.59
N VAL A 58 -2.49 -13.49 -8.53
CA VAL A 58 -2.24 -12.06 -8.26
C VAL A 58 -1.53 -11.38 -9.44
N ALA A 59 -0.56 -12.04 -10.05
CA ALA A 59 0.14 -11.50 -11.21
C ALA A 59 -0.78 -11.30 -12.41
N GLY A 60 -1.71 -12.23 -12.64
CA GLY A 60 -2.74 -12.12 -13.68
C GLY A 60 -3.69 -10.98 -13.41
N LEU A 61 -4.12 -10.78 -12.15
CA LEU A 61 -4.95 -9.65 -11.74
C LEU A 61 -4.28 -8.31 -12.07
N ILE A 62 -3.03 -8.11 -11.63
CA ILE A 62 -2.26 -6.89 -11.90
C ILE A 62 -2.15 -6.65 -13.42
N LYS A 63 -1.81 -7.69 -14.18
CA LYS A 63 -1.68 -7.60 -15.63
C LYS A 63 -2.99 -7.15 -16.28
N ARG A 64 -4.12 -7.71 -15.88
CA ARG A 64 -5.45 -7.32 -16.38
C ARG A 64 -5.80 -5.87 -16.03
N MET A 65 -5.48 -5.43 -14.79
CA MET A 65 -5.66 -4.04 -14.39
C MET A 65 -4.83 -3.09 -15.27
N LEU A 66 -3.52 -3.35 -15.42
CA LEU A 66 -2.64 -2.53 -16.23
C LEU A 66 -3.06 -2.47 -17.70
N TYR A 67 -3.62 -3.55 -18.25
CA TYR A 67 -4.11 -3.59 -19.63
C TYR A 67 -5.36 -2.73 -19.84
N LYS A 68 -6.21 -2.60 -18.81
CA LYS A 68 -7.45 -1.81 -18.86
C LYS A 68 -7.27 -0.33 -18.45
N ALA A 69 -6.03 0.11 -18.23
CA ALA A 69 -5.75 1.49 -17.85
C ALA A 69 -6.25 2.48 -18.89
N SER A 70 -7.00 3.47 -18.43
CA SER A 70 -7.42 4.62 -19.24
C SER A 70 -6.62 5.87 -18.84
N PRO A 71 -6.10 6.66 -19.79
CA PRO A 71 -5.37 7.88 -19.46
C PRO A 71 -6.26 9.02 -18.93
N LYS A 72 -7.58 8.89 -19.11
CA LYS A 72 -8.53 10.02 -18.88
C LYS A 72 -9.34 9.90 -17.59
N LYS A 73 -9.43 8.71 -16.99
CA LYS A 73 -10.30 8.49 -15.81
C LYS A 73 -9.82 7.35 -14.94
N LYS A 74 -10.19 7.41 -13.66
CA LYS A 74 -10.15 6.26 -12.76
C LYS A 74 -11.12 5.20 -13.29
N THR A 75 -10.65 3.98 -13.46
CA THR A 75 -11.42 2.86 -14.02
C THR A 75 -11.49 1.75 -13.00
N GLU A 76 -12.68 1.35 -12.61
CA GLU A 76 -12.89 0.10 -11.91
C GLU A 76 -12.79 -1.05 -12.90
N VAL A 77 -11.83 -1.94 -12.67
CA VAL A 77 -11.55 -3.08 -13.56
C VAL A 77 -12.28 -4.32 -13.08
N PHE A 78 -12.35 -4.48 -11.78
CA PHE A 78 -13.08 -5.53 -11.05
C PHE A 78 -13.57 -4.94 -9.73
N PRO A 79 -14.52 -5.57 -9.04
CA PRO A 79 -14.95 -5.12 -7.72
C PRO A 79 -13.76 -4.87 -6.79
N GLY A 80 -13.67 -3.67 -6.24
CA GLY A 80 -12.56 -3.23 -5.39
C GLY A 80 -11.21 -3.00 -6.08
N CYS A 81 -11.11 -3.13 -7.41
CA CYS A 81 -9.84 -2.96 -8.15
C CYS A 81 -9.91 -1.78 -9.12
N PHE A 82 -9.16 -0.73 -8.85
CA PHE A 82 -9.15 0.51 -9.62
C PHE A 82 -7.77 0.79 -10.21
N ILE A 83 -7.76 1.43 -11.38
CA ILE A 83 -6.55 1.91 -12.03
C ILE A 83 -6.77 3.31 -12.64
N GLU A 84 -5.76 4.15 -12.54
CA GLU A 84 -5.77 5.50 -13.10
C GLU A 84 -4.36 6.06 -13.33
N LYS A 85 -4.30 7.20 -14.03
CA LYS A 85 -3.12 8.03 -14.11
C LYS A 85 -3.05 8.95 -12.89
N LYS A 86 -2.15 8.63 -11.96
CA LYS A 86 -1.94 9.45 -10.75
C LYS A 86 -0.50 9.27 -10.27
N SER A 87 0.15 10.37 -9.99
CA SER A 87 1.51 10.36 -9.42
C SER A 87 1.47 10.12 -7.91
N PHE A 88 2.60 9.72 -7.35
CA PHE A 88 2.78 9.57 -5.92
C PHE A 88 2.43 10.85 -5.14
N ARG A 89 2.86 12.02 -5.66
CA ARG A 89 2.55 13.32 -5.04
C ARG A 89 1.06 13.62 -5.03
N GLN A 90 0.36 13.36 -6.14
CA GLN A 90 -1.09 13.55 -6.21
C GLN A 90 -1.83 12.66 -5.21
N LEU A 91 -1.45 11.39 -5.11
CA LEU A 91 -2.02 10.48 -4.14
C LEU A 91 -1.81 10.96 -2.70
N LEU A 92 -0.60 11.37 -2.34
CA LEU A 92 -0.33 11.86 -0.99
C LEU A 92 -1.11 13.14 -0.66
N ASN A 93 -1.27 14.06 -1.61
CA ASN A 93 -2.08 15.25 -1.40
C ASN A 93 -3.56 14.90 -1.18
N GLU A 94 -4.12 13.96 -1.94
CA GLU A 94 -5.49 13.47 -1.73
C GLU A 94 -5.66 12.88 -0.33
N MET A 95 -4.71 12.08 0.13
CA MET A 95 -4.75 11.51 1.48
C MET A 95 -4.72 12.62 2.56
N GLU A 96 -3.91 13.66 2.36
CA GLU A 96 -3.88 14.82 3.27
C GLU A 96 -5.20 15.60 3.23
N ASP A 97 -5.78 15.82 2.05
CA ASP A 97 -7.06 16.51 1.86
C ASP A 97 -8.22 15.72 2.50
N GLU A 98 -8.14 14.38 2.54
CA GLU A 98 -9.06 13.51 3.28
C GLU A 98 -8.80 13.50 4.80
N GLY A 99 -7.85 14.27 5.29
CA GLY A 99 -7.49 14.36 6.70
C GLY A 99 -6.69 13.16 7.22
N LYS A 100 -6.09 12.36 6.34
CA LYS A 100 -5.25 11.22 6.74
C LYS A 100 -3.88 11.68 7.25
N VAL A 101 -3.35 10.98 8.22
CA VAL A 101 -1.98 11.18 8.72
C VAL A 101 -1.02 10.33 7.87
N VAL A 102 -0.17 11.01 7.10
CA VAL A 102 0.82 10.33 6.24
C VAL A 102 2.04 9.92 7.06
N GLN A 103 2.18 8.63 7.32
CA GLN A 103 3.28 8.03 8.08
C GLN A 103 4.34 7.44 7.13
N ILE A 104 5.53 8.02 7.14
CA ILE A 104 6.65 7.55 6.31
C ILE A 104 7.43 6.47 7.06
N LEU A 105 7.58 5.29 6.47
CA LEU A 105 8.44 4.23 7.01
C LEU A 105 9.92 4.65 6.90
N ASP A 106 10.56 4.84 8.04
CA ASP A 106 11.96 5.23 8.17
C ASP A 106 12.55 4.61 9.45
N LYS A 107 13.72 3.98 9.35
CA LYS A 107 14.40 3.36 10.51
C LYS A 107 14.72 4.34 11.66
N LYS A 108 14.70 5.64 11.40
CA LYS A 108 14.91 6.71 12.38
C LYS A 108 13.62 7.31 12.93
N GLY A 109 12.46 6.77 12.53
CA GLY A 109 11.16 7.22 13.02
C GLY A 109 10.85 6.76 14.44
N THR A 110 9.70 7.16 14.93
CA THR A 110 9.14 6.68 16.20
C THR A 110 8.80 5.19 16.05
N ALA A 111 9.10 4.39 17.07
CA ALA A 111 8.75 2.97 17.03
C ALA A 111 7.23 2.80 16.86
N LEU A 112 6.78 1.96 15.92
CA LEU A 112 5.36 1.75 15.63
C LEU A 112 4.55 1.47 16.89
N ARG A 113 5.12 0.71 17.84
CA ARG A 113 4.48 0.36 19.12
C ARG A 113 4.29 1.54 20.07
N GLU A 114 5.05 2.63 19.89
CA GLU A 114 5.00 3.84 20.71
C GLU A 114 4.05 4.90 20.13
N VAL A 115 3.61 4.73 18.88
CA VAL A 115 2.64 5.64 18.26
C VAL A 115 1.27 5.44 18.90
N LYS A 116 0.57 6.52 19.20
CA LYS A 116 -0.77 6.46 19.82
C LYS A 116 -1.78 5.82 18.87
N GLY A 117 -2.75 5.11 19.43
CA GLY A 117 -3.76 4.36 18.66
C GLY A 117 -4.62 5.26 17.77
N ASP A 118 -5.08 6.39 18.31
CA ASP A 118 -5.90 7.38 17.61
C ASP A 118 -5.19 7.95 16.34
N VAL A 119 -3.86 8.08 16.40
CA VAL A 119 -3.06 8.49 15.24
C VAL A 119 -3.03 7.38 14.19
N LEU A 120 -2.85 6.11 14.62
CA LEU A 120 -2.75 4.98 13.69
C LEU A 120 -4.07 4.67 13.00
N ASP A 121 -5.20 4.84 13.69
CA ASP A 121 -6.54 4.59 13.14
C ASP A 121 -6.85 5.47 11.90
N ASN A 122 -6.18 6.62 11.78
CA ASN A 122 -6.35 7.51 10.64
C ASN A 122 -5.07 7.65 9.78
N SER A 123 -4.14 6.70 9.88
CA SER A 123 -2.87 6.76 9.18
C SER A 123 -2.87 6.10 7.81
N VAL A 124 -2.08 6.67 6.91
CA VAL A 124 -1.64 6.04 5.67
C VAL A 124 -0.15 5.74 5.77
N PHE A 125 0.21 4.47 5.71
CA PHE A 125 1.59 4.01 5.80
C PHE A 125 2.24 4.03 4.42
N VAL A 126 3.31 4.80 4.29
CA VAL A 126 4.06 4.94 3.03
C VAL A 126 5.33 4.11 3.09
N ILE A 127 5.40 3.11 2.23
CA ILE A 127 6.46 2.11 2.18
C ILE A 127 7.19 2.24 0.85
N GLY A 128 8.52 2.33 0.90
CA GLY A 128 9.37 2.31 -0.30
C GLY A 128 9.55 0.90 -0.84
N ASP A 129 9.88 0.84 -2.13
CA ASP A 129 10.37 -0.38 -2.76
C ASP A 129 11.86 -0.62 -2.44
N HIS A 130 12.53 -1.46 -3.23
CA HIS A 130 13.97 -1.76 -3.07
C HIS A 130 14.90 -0.58 -3.35
N GLU A 131 14.42 0.45 -4.06
CA GLU A 131 15.15 1.71 -4.29
C GLU A 131 14.85 2.75 -3.20
N GLY A 132 13.84 2.50 -2.37
CA GLY A 132 13.35 3.38 -1.32
C GLY A 132 12.32 4.40 -1.82
N LEU A 133 12.04 5.40 -1.01
CA LEU A 133 11.08 6.46 -1.32
C LEU A 133 11.74 7.65 -1.99
N PRO A 134 11.04 8.36 -2.89
CA PRO A 134 11.55 9.57 -3.55
C PRO A 134 11.77 10.68 -2.52
N ARG A 135 13.01 10.88 -2.10
CA ARG A 135 13.42 11.76 -0.98
C ARG A 135 12.83 13.17 -1.06
N LYS A 136 12.75 13.74 -2.27
CA LYS A 136 12.23 15.10 -2.47
C LYS A 136 10.73 15.19 -2.16
N GLU A 137 9.97 14.15 -2.47
CA GLU A 137 8.52 14.11 -2.28
C GLU A 137 8.13 13.85 -0.83
N VAL A 138 8.88 12.99 -0.14
CA VAL A 138 8.60 12.65 1.27
C VAL A 138 9.23 13.60 2.29
N LYS A 139 10.05 14.57 1.86
CA LYS A 139 10.77 15.47 2.78
C LYS A 139 9.83 16.34 3.64
N LYS A 140 8.68 16.73 3.12
CA LYS A 140 7.71 17.56 3.83
C LYS A 140 7.03 16.84 4.99
N TYR A 141 6.92 15.51 4.93
CA TYR A 141 6.28 14.69 5.94
C TYR A 141 7.24 14.47 7.11
N LYS A 142 6.81 14.90 8.29
CA LYS A 142 7.62 14.80 9.53
C LYS A 142 7.31 13.54 10.31
N ASP A 143 6.09 13.04 10.18
CA ASP A 143 5.64 11.83 10.86
C ASP A 143 6.30 10.61 10.24
N ARG A 144 7.20 10.00 11.00
CA ARG A 144 7.99 8.86 10.58
C ARG A 144 7.87 7.74 11.57
N ILE A 145 7.62 6.56 11.07
CA ILE A 145 7.46 5.33 11.85
C ILE A 145 8.60 4.38 11.58
N SER A 146 9.09 3.75 12.63
CA SER A 146 10.13 2.72 12.58
C SER A 146 9.59 1.36 13.00
N LEU A 147 9.95 0.33 12.25
CA LEU A 147 9.76 -1.07 12.64
C LEU A 147 10.99 -1.64 13.36
N GLY A 148 11.96 -0.79 13.72
CA GLY A 148 13.20 -1.17 14.38
C GLY A 148 14.42 -1.02 13.48
N ARG A 149 15.54 -1.59 13.90
CA ARG A 149 16.85 -1.39 13.24
C ARG A 149 17.04 -2.19 11.94
N LYS A 150 16.26 -3.25 11.75
CA LYS A 150 16.34 -4.10 10.56
C LYS A 150 15.55 -3.49 9.40
N VAL A 151 16.05 -3.70 8.19
CA VAL A 151 15.32 -3.35 6.96
C VAL A 151 14.58 -4.58 6.49
N TYR A 152 13.27 -4.47 6.39
CA TYR A 152 12.39 -5.55 5.94
C TYR A 152 12.00 -5.35 4.48
N PHE A 153 11.67 -6.44 3.80
CA PHE A 153 10.98 -6.33 2.52
C PHE A 153 9.62 -5.65 2.69
N ALA A 154 9.12 -4.96 1.66
CA ALA A 154 7.82 -4.30 1.72
C ALA A 154 6.70 -5.26 2.16
N SER A 155 6.69 -6.49 1.67
CA SER A 155 5.73 -7.53 2.06
C SER A 155 5.80 -7.92 3.54
N GLN A 156 7.01 -8.00 4.11
CA GLN A 156 7.20 -8.25 5.55
C GLN A 156 6.76 -7.05 6.38
N THR A 157 7.03 -5.83 5.89
CA THR A 157 6.58 -4.58 6.50
C THR A 157 5.06 -4.57 6.63
N MET A 158 4.31 -4.99 5.60
CA MET A 158 2.85 -5.08 5.66
C MET A 158 2.38 -6.04 6.77
N ILE A 159 3.02 -7.19 6.90
CA ILE A 159 2.68 -8.16 7.96
C ILE A 159 2.90 -7.54 9.35
N ILE A 160 4.03 -6.87 9.57
CA ILE A 160 4.36 -6.29 10.87
C ILE A 160 3.37 -5.18 11.24
N ILE A 161 3.03 -4.30 10.29
CA ILE A 161 2.05 -3.23 10.51
C ILE A 161 0.67 -3.84 10.82
N ASN A 162 0.19 -4.76 9.99
CA ASN A 162 -1.09 -5.41 10.20
C ASN A 162 -1.15 -6.13 11.55
N ASN A 163 -0.10 -6.85 11.94
CA ASN A 163 -0.05 -7.53 13.23
C ASN A 163 -0.12 -6.54 14.41
N GLU A 164 0.56 -5.41 14.32
CA GLU A 164 0.48 -4.38 15.36
C GLU A 164 -0.92 -3.77 15.46
N LEU A 165 -1.60 -3.54 14.33
CA LEU A 165 -2.98 -3.05 14.31
C LEU A 165 -3.94 -4.07 14.91
N ASP A 166 -3.83 -5.36 14.52
CA ASP A 166 -4.63 -6.47 15.06
C ASP A 166 -4.50 -6.58 16.59
N LEU A 167 -3.28 -6.41 17.12
CA LEU A 167 -3.04 -6.46 18.57
C LEU A 167 -3.73 -5.31 19.31
N ARG A 168 -3.82 -4.13 18.68
CA ARG A 168 -4.46 -2.95 19.27
C ARG A 168 -5.97 -3.01 19.23
N GLU A 169 -6.56 -3.59 18.18
CA GLU A 169 -8.00 -3.83 18.12
C GLU A 169 -8.46 -4.71 19.28
N ASN A 170 -7.73 -5.78 19.56
CA ASN A 170 -8.03 -6.66 20.69
C ASN A 170 -7.89 -6.00 22.07
N THR A 171 -7.21 -4.86 22.15
CA THR A 171 -7.02 -4.14 23.42
C THR A 171 -8.12 -3.08 23.66
N LYS A 172 -8.94 -2.77 22.63
CA LYS A 172 -10.07 -1.84 22.71
C LYS A 172 -11.37 -2.53 23.21
N LEU A 173 -11.35 -3.86 23.40
CA LEU A 173 -12.42 -4.67 23.97
C LEU A 173 -12.25 -4.83 25.47
#